data_5ad6e17f12fc97a1ea390bc77a978807
#
_entry.id   5ad6e17f12fc97a1ea390bc77a978807
#
_cell.length_a   1.000
_cell.length_b   1.000
_cell.length_c   1.000
_cell.angle_alpha   90.00
_cell.angle_beta   90.00
_cell.angle_gamma   90.00
#
_symmetry.space_group_name_H-M   'P 1'
#
loop_
_entity.id
_entity.type
_entity.pdbx_description
1 polymer ?
#
loop_
_entity_poly.entity_id
_entity_poly.type
_entity_poly.pdbx_seq_one_letter_code
_entity_poly.pdbx_strand_id
1 'polypeptide(L)'
;IKICIRNGYTITDASMWKDYIDLLRYFGKDTNSPKYVCPTDLQAEHDRLVRKKNERIEREKLAKARAKAIENENKYRELKGKFFGIFFTDGTIQVRVLESVNEFAEEGVAMHHCVFSNEYYLKADSLILSATIDGKRIETIEISLKKMKVVQSRGVCNKNTEHHDRIVSLVNKNMKLIRKRMAA
;
A
#
# COMPACT_ATOMS: atom_id res chain seq x y z
N ILE A 1 -13.77 -25.55 31.75
CA ILE A 1 -13.31 -25.68 33.16
C ILE A 1 -13.59 -27.09 33.69
N LYS A 2 -14.80 -27.63 33.55
CA LYS A 2 -15.14 -29.00 34.02
C LYS A 2 -14.25 -30.08 33.40
N ILE A 3 -13.84 -29.90 32.14
CA ILE A 3 -12.95 -30.81 31.42
C ILE A 3 -11.55 -30.76 32.04
N CYS A 4 -11.03 -29.54 32.28
CA CYS A 4 -9.72 -29.35 32.93
C CYS A 4 -9.68 -30.04 34.29
N ILE A 5 -10.70 -29.85 35.14
CA ILE A 5 -10.82 -30.47 36.48
C ILE A 5 -10.79 -31.99 36.35
N ARG A 6 -11.60 -32.59 35.45
CA ARG A 6 -11.67 -34.04 35.24
C ARG A 6 -10.35 -34.66 34.79
N ASN A 7 -9.50 -33.85 34.09
CA ASN A 7 -8.20 -34.30 33.57
C ASN A 7 -7.03 -33.87 34.46
N GLY A 8 -7.27 -33.38 35.67
CA GLY A 8 -6.23 -32.96 36.60
C GLY A 8 -5.43 -31.76 36.14
N TYR A 9 -5.98 -30.97 35.20
CA TYR A 9 -5.31 -29.78 34.68
C TYR A 9 -5.63 -28.56 35.56
N THR A 10 -4.59 -27.91 36.08
CA THR A 10 -4.70 -26.68 36.87
C THR A 10 -4.52 -25.46 35.99
N ILE A 11 -5.52 -24.59 35.95
CA ILE A 11 -5.45 -23.31 35.24
C ILE A 11 -4.69 -22.32 36.12
N THR A 12 -3.43 -22.07 35.81
CA THR A 12 -2.55 -21.18 36.59
C THR A 12 -2.77 -19.70 36.27
N ASP A 13 -3.14 -19.40 35.03
CA ASP A 13 -3.51 -18.07 34.54
C ASP A 13 -4.87 -18.14 33.85
N ALA A 14 -5.90 -17.70 34.55
CA ALA A 14 -7.28 -17.76 34.05
C ALA A 14 -7.53 -16.79 32.88
N SER A 15 -6.85 -15.64 32.83
CA SER A 15 -6.99 -14.67 31.77
C SER A 15 -6.40 -15.22 30.48
N MET A 16 -5.15 -15.65 30.52
CA MET A 16 -4.46 -16.25 29.37
C MET A 16 -5.17 -17.52 28.88
N TRP A 17 -5.63 -18.37 29.80
CA TRP A 17 -6.37 -19.59 29.44
C TRP A 17 -7.67 -19.24 28.70
N LYS A 18 -8.40 -18.21 29.15
CA LYS A 18 -9.62 -17.75 28.47
C LYS A 18 -9.30 -17.26 27.05
N ASP A 19 -8.28 -16.43 26.89
CA ASP A 19 -7.86 -15.94 25.57
C ASP A 19 -7.41 -17.10 24.66
N TYR A 20 -6.73 -18.07 25.22
CA TYR A 20 -6.36 -19.30 24.51
C TYR A 20 -7.58 -20.10 24.05
N ILE A 21 -8.62 -20.27 24.89
CA ILE A 21 -9.87 -20.91 24.48
C ILE A 21 -10.57 -20.15 23.36
N ASP A 22 -10.56 -18.81 23.39
CA ASP A 22 -11.15 -18.01 22.33
C ASP A 22 -10.34 -18.13 21.02
N LEU A 23 -9.02 -18.28 21.09
CA LEU A 23 -8.18 -18.62 19.94
C LEU A 23 -8.48 -20.01 19.39
N LEU A 24 -8.68 -21.02 20.24
CA LEU A 24 -9.08 -22.34 19.80
C LEU A 24 -10.41 -22.30 19.03
N ARG A 25 -11.41 -21.58 19.55
CA ARG A 25 -12.71 -21.36 18.87
C ARG A 25 -12.53 -20.65 17.53
N TYR A 26 -11.70 -19.59 17.49
CA TYR A 26 -11.38 -18.88 16.24
C TYR A 26 -10.82 -19.82 15.16
N PHE A 27 -10.02 -20.83 15.56
CA PHE A 27 -9.47 -21.84 14.66
C PHE A 27 -10.36 -23.08 14.49
N GLY A 28 -11.60 -23.08 15.01
CA GLY A 28 -12.54 -24.19 14.90
C GLY A 28 -12.06 -25.46 15.61
N LYS A 29 -11.27 -25.33 16.69
CA LYS A 29 -10.82 -26.46 17.49
C LYS A 29 -11.91 -26.86 18.47
N ASP A 30 -12.03 -28.18 18.71
CA ASP A 30 -12.98 -28.70 19.66
C ASP A 30 -12.60 -28.36 21.10
N THR A 31 -13.32 -27.39 21.68
CA THR A 31 -13.11 -26.95 23.06
C THR A 31 -13.73 -27.89 24.09
N ASN A 32 -14.30 -29.03 23.68
CA ASN A 32 -14.73 -30.13 24.58
C ASN A 32 -13.70 -31.25 24.68
N SER A 33 -12.63 -31.18 23.92
CA SER A 33 -11.53 -32.15 23.94
C SER A 33 -10.41 -31.71 24.89
N PRO A 34 -10.06 -32.57 25.89
CA PRO A 34 -8.95 -32.27 26.80
C PRO A 34 -7.62 -32.06 26.07
N LYS A 35 -7.45 -32.69 24.91
CA LYS A 35 -6.27 -32.49 24.05
C LYS A 35 -6.00 -31.02 23.70
N TYR A 36 -7.05 -30.23 23.54
CA TYR A 36 -6.93 -28.81 23.19
C TYR A 36 -7.00 -27.90 24.42
N VAL A 37 -7.94 -28.17 25.38
CA VAL A 37 -8.21 -27.24 26.48
C VAL A 37 -7.23 -27.37 27.65
N CYS A 38 -6.43 -28.47 27.67
CA CYS A 38 -5.41 -28.74 28.71
C CYS A 38 -4.01 -28.79 28.07
N PRO A 39 -3.47 -27.68 27.56
CA PRO A 39 -2.15 -27.68 26.94
C PRO A 39 -1.07 -27.97 27.98
N THR A 40 0.00 -28.65 27.59
CA THR A 40 1.17 -28.90 28.45
C THR A 40 1.87 -27.59 28.82
N ASP A 41 1.97 -26.67 27.84
CA ASP A 41 2.51 -25.33 28.03
C ASP A 41 1.50 -24.32 27.48
N LEU A 42 0.77 -23.65 28.37
CA LEU A 42 -0.26 -22.69 28.03
C LEU A 42 0.32 -21.46 27.31
N GLN A 43 1.44 -20.94 27.80
CA GLN A 43 2.08 -19.75 27.21
C GLN A 43 2.53 -20.02 25.78
N ALA A 44 3.26 -21.12 25.57
CA ALA A 44 3.77 -21.47 24.24
C ALA A 44 2.66 -21.71 23.24
N GLU A 45 1.58 -22.42 23.62
CA GLU A 45 0.45 -22.69 22.73
C GLU A 45 -0.39 -21.44 22.46
N HIS A 46 -0.60 -20.59 23.46
CA HIS A 46 -1.25 -19.29 23.30
C HIS A 46 -0.48 -18.44 22.27
N ASP A 47 0.82 -18.24 22.47
CA ASP A 47 1.64 -17.42 21.61
C ASP A 47 1.75 -17.96 20.18
N ARG A 48 1.76 -19.29 20.03
CA ARG A 48 1.68 -19.96 18.73
C ARG A 48 0.37 -19.64 18.00
N LEU A 49 -0.77 -19.67 18.70
CA LEU A 49 -2.08 -19.37 18.10
C LEU A 49 -2.24 -17.89 17.81
N VAL A 50 -1.75 -16.99 18.66
CA VAL A 50 -1.72 -15.53 18.42
C VAL A 50 -0.94 -15.23 17.14
N ARG A 51 0.27 -15.77 17.00
CA ARG A 51 1.10 -15.63 15.81
C ARG A 51 0.37 -16.08 14.55
N LYS A 52 -0.21 -17.30 14.60
CA LYS A 52 -0.99 -17.87 13.48
C LYS A 52 -2.20 -17.02 13.11
N LYS A 53 -2.90 -16.44 14.09
CA LYS A 53 -4.02 -15.53 13.87
C LYS A 53 -3.56 -14.26 13.16
N ASN A 54 -2.47 -13.65 13.63
CA ASN A 54 -1.92 -12.43 13.04
C ASN A 54 -1.46 -12.67 11.60
N GLU A 55 -0.76 -13.75 11.32
CA GLU A 55 -0.35 -14.15 9.97
C GLU A 55 -1.56 -14.37 9.03
N ARG A 56 -2.66 -14.93 9.54
CA ARG A 56 -3.89 -15.09 8.76
C ARG A 56 -4.53 -13.74 8.44
N ILE A 57 -4.64 -12.85 9.44
CA ILE A 57 -5.19 -11.51 9.27
C ILE A 57 -4.37 -10.72 8.23
N GLU A 58 -3.05 -10.76 8.34
CA GLU A 58 -2.16 -10.06 7.39
C GLU A 58 -2.31 -10.62 5.96
N ARG A 59 -2.39 -11.94 5.80
CA ARG A 59 -2.66 -12.55 4.48
C ARG A 59 -4.01 -12.12 3.89
N GLU A 60 -5.06 -12.09 4.72
CA GLU A 60 -6.40 -11.67 4.28
C GLU A 60 -6.41 -10.17 3.89
N LYS A 61 -5.74 -9.31 4.66
CA LYS A 61 -5.57 -7.88 4.32
C LYS A 61 -4.83 -7.71 3.00
N LEU A 62 -3.72 -8.43 2.82
CA LEU A 62 -2.93 -8.36 1.59
C LEU A 62 -3.73 -8.85 0.37
N ALA A 63 -4.49 -9.93 0.52
CA ALA A 63 -5.34 -10.45 -0.55
C ALA A 63 -6.43 -9.44 -0.95
N LYS A 64 -7.09 -8.80 0.03
CA LYS A 64 -8.08 -7.75 -0.21
C LYS A 64 -7.45 -6.53 -0.89
N ALA A 65 -6.27 -6.11 -0.44
CA ALA A 65 -5.55 -4.99 -1.05
C ALA A 65 -5.17 -5.29 -2.51
N ARG A 66 -4.70 -6.51 -2.81
CA ARG A 66 -4.40 -6.95 -4.17
C ARG A 66 -5.64 -6.98 -5.06
N ALA A 67 -6.76 -7.51 -4.58
CA ALA A 67 -8.02 -7.54 -5.33
C ALA A 67 -8.50 -6.11 -5.65
N LYS A 68 -8.45 -5.21 -4.68
CA LYS A 68 -8.78 -3.78 -4.87
C LYS A 68 -7.81 -3.11 -5.85
N ALA A 69 -6.52 -3.44 -5.80
CA ALA A 69 -5.52 -2.89 -6.72
C ALA A 69 -5.80 -3.31 -8.18
N ILE A 70 -6.18 -4.57 -8.41
CA ILE A 70 -6.56 -5.05 -9.75
C ILE A 70 -7.80 -4.31 -10.28
N GLU A 71 -8.83 -4.14 -9.45
CA GLU A 71 -10.03 -3.37 -9.84
C GLU A 71 -9.66 -1.92 -10.17
N ASN A 72 -8.86 -1.29 -9.33
CA ASN A 72 -8.43 0.09 -9.51
C ASN A 72 -7.50 0.26 -10.72
N GLU A 73 -6.72 -0.76 -11.08
CA GLU A 73 -5.87 -0.73 -12.28
C GLU A 73 -6.67 -0.50 -13.56
N ASN A 74 -7.81 -1.19 -13.71
CA ASN A 74 -8.68 -1.01 -14.86
C ASN A 74 -9.27 0.42 -14.90
N LYS A 75 -9.75 0.91 -13.74
CA LYS A 75 -10.26 2.28 -13.63
C LYS A 75 -9.20 3.33 -13.95
N TYR A 76 -7.98 3.12 -13.46
CA TYR A 76 -6.86 4.02 -13.74
C TYR A 76 -6.53 4.05 -15.23
N ARG A 77 -6.47 2.90 -15.88
CA ARG A 77 -6.20 2.76 -17.31
C ARG A 77 -7.29 3.45 -18.15
N GLU A 78 -8.55 3.32 -17.79
CA GLU A 78 -9.66 4.04 -18.44
C GLU A 78 -9.51 5.55 -18.28
N LEU A 79 -9.17 6.03 -17.09
CA LEU A 79 -9.07 7.47 -16.80
C LEU A 79 -7.82 8.12 -17.39
N LYS A 80 -6.68 7.43 -17.38
CA LYS A 80 -5.35 8.00 -17.63
C LYS A 80 -4.56 7.31 -18.73
N GLY A 81 -5.04 6.19 -19.28
CA GLY A 81 -4.30 5.41 -20.27
C GLY A 81 -3.83 6.20 -21.49
N LYS A 82 -4.59 7.22 -21.88
CA LYS A 82 -4.19 8.12 -22.98
C LYS A 82 -2.90 8.92 -22.69
N PHE A 83 -2.47 9.03 -21.44
CA PHE A 83 -1.22 9.70 -21.07
C PHE A 83 -0.04 8.73 -20.94
N PHE A 84 -0.27 7.44 -21.02
CA PHE A 84 0.79 6.44 -20.92
C PHE A 84 1.78 6.60 -22.08
N GLY A 85 3.06 6.31 -21.82
CA GLY A 85 4.17 6.56 -22.74
C GLY A 85 4.64 8.01 -22.81
N ILE A 86 4.05 8.94 -22.02
CA ILE A 86 4.61 10.29 -21.92
C ILE A 86 5.92 10.23 -21.14
N PHE A 87 6.98 10.59 -21.83
CA PHE A 87 8.34 10.67 -21.33
C PHE A 87 9.02 11.92 -21.88
N PHE A 88 9.78 12.61 -21.07
CA PHE A 88 10.65 13.70 -21.50
C PHE A 88 11.86 13.82 -20.57
N THR A 89 12.93 14.40 -21.10
CA THR A 89 14.20 14.53 -20.39
C THR A 89 14.94 15.79 -20.83
N ASP A 90 15.83 16.28 -20.00
CA ASP A 90 16.80 17.30 -20.34
C ASP A 90 18.25 16.75 -20.50
N GLY A 91 18.35 15.41 -20.59
CA GLY A 91 19.61 14.68 -20.67
C GLY A 91 20.08 14.09 -19.34
N THR A 92 19.65 14.65 -18.22
CA THR A 92 19.99 14.18 -16.86
C THR A 92 18.74 13.75 -16.11
N ILE A 93 17.76 14.66 -16.03
CA ILE A 93 16.48 14.39 -15.38
C ILE A 93 15.55 13.71 -16.38
N GLN A 94 14.97 12.62 -15.97
CA GLN A 94 13.94 11.89 -16.71
C GLN A 94 12.60 12.05 -15.99
N VAL A 95 11.56 12.43 -16.72
CA VAL A 95 10.21 12.57 -16.18
C VAL A 95 9.26 11.73 -17.00
N ARG A 96 8.47 10.87 -16.32
CA ARG A 96 7.46 10.03 -16.94
C ARG A 96 6.18 9.98 -16.13
N VAL A 97 5.08 9.70 -16.79
CA VAL A 97 3.80 9.42 -16.13
C VAL A 97 3.90 8.07 -15.40
N LEU A 98 3.29 7.94 -14.22
CA LEU A 98 3.08 6.65 -13.60
C LEU A 98 1.98 5.90 -14.38
N GLU A 99 2.21 4.64 -14.75
CA GLU A 99 1.38 3.92 -15.71
C GLU A 99 0.55 2.78 -15.09
N SER A 100 0.77 2.49 -13.81
CA SER A 100 0.03 1.46 -13.08
C SER A 100 -0.22 1.86 -11.63
N VAL A 101 -1.28 1.31 -11.03
CA VAL A 101 -1.59 1.50 -9.61
C VAL A 101 -0.44 0.97 -8.73
N ASN A 102 0.26 -0.08 -9.19
CA ASN A 102 1.44 -0.60 -8.49
C ASN A 102 2.57 0.45 -8.45
N GLU A 103 2.81 1.19 -9.53
CA GLU A 103 3.80 2.27 -9.55
C GLU A 103 3.48 3.37 -8.54
N PHE A 104 2.19 3.68 -8.30
CA PHE A 104 1.82 4.61 -7.22
C PHE A 104 2.17 4.07 -5.83
N ALA A 105 2.03 2.76 -5.61
CA ALA A 105 2.43 2.14 -4.35
C ALA A 105 3.96 2.21 -4.16
N GLU A 106 4.73 1.88 -5.19
CA GLU A 106 6.19 1.98 -5.18
C GLU A 106 6.68 3.42 -4.98
N GLU A 107 6.07 4.39 -5.69
CA GLU A 107 6.38 5.81 -5.55
C GLU A 107 6.08 6.30 -4.14
N GLY A 108 4.91 5.93 -3.59
CA GLY A 108 4.51 6.28 -2.22
C GLY A 108 5.47 5.76 -1.16
N VAL A 109 5.94 4.52 -1.31
CA VAL A 109 6.92 3.91 -0.41
C VAL A 109 8.29 4.60 -0.55
N ALA A 110 8.79 4.75 -1.77
CA ALA A 110 10.14 5.29 -2.02
C ALA A 110 10.26 6.77 -1.62
N MET A 111 9.20 7.55 -1.82
CA MET A 111 9.20 8.99 -1.58
C MET A 111 8.56 9.39 -0.24
N HIS A 112 8.03 8.42 0.51
CA HIS A 112 7.24 8.67 1.73
C HIS A 112 6.07 9.63 1.48
N HIS A 113 5.33 9.39 0.39
CA HIS A 113 4.18 10.18 -0.03
C HIS A 113 2.87 9.40 0.06
N CYS A 114 1.77 10.11 0.29
CA CYS A 114 0.42 9.52 0.34
C CYS A 114 -0.25 9.40 -1.05
N VAL A 115 0.52 9.34 -2.15
CA VAL A 115 -0.03 9.29 -3.52
C VAL A 115 -0.84 8.02 -3.78
N PHE A 116 -0.43 6.89 -3.20
CA PHE A 116 -1.17 5.63 -3.28
C PHE A 116 -2.32 5.59 -2.29
N SER A 117 -2.08 5.85 -0.99
CA SER A 117 -3.10 5.76 0.06
C SER A 117 -4.24 6.77 -0.11
N ASN A 118 -3.97 7.92 -0.72
CA ASN A 118 -4.97 8.94 -1.05
C ASN A 118 -5.56 8.78 -2.47
N GLU A 119 -5.35 7.61 -3.09
CA GLU A 119 -5.94 7.19 -4.36
C GLU A 119 -5.82 8.24 -5.49
N TYR A 120 -4.63 8.88 -5.61
CA TYR A 120 -4.40 9.90 -6.64
C TYR A 120 -4.62 9.38 -8.07
N TYR A 121 -4.44 8.08 -8.28
CA TYR A 121 -4.75 7.42 -9.55
C TYR A 121 -6.23 7.48 -9.95
N LEU A 122 -7.17 7.67 -9.01
CA LEU A 122 -8.60 7.84 -9.28
C LEU A 122 -9.04 9.30 -9.41
N LYS A 123 -8.17 10.27 -9.10
CA LYS A 123 -8.51 11.69 -9.20
C LYS A 123 -8.53 12.13 -10.67
N ALA A 124 -9.71 12.51 -11.18
CA ALA A 124 -9.89 12.86 -12.59
C ALA A 124 -8.99 14.01 -13.06
N ASP A 125 -8.78 15.03 -12.21
CA ASP A 125 -7.97 16.21 -12.53
C ASP A 125 -6.46 16.03 -12.33
N SER A 126 -6.03 15.06 -11.51
CA SER A 126 -4.60 14.87 -11.19
C SER A 126 -3.92 13.91 -12.16
N LEU A 127 -2.79 14.31 -12.74
CA LEU A 127 -1.86 13.44 -13.45
C LEU A 127 -0.55 13.40 -12.67
N ILE A 128 -0.10 12.20 -12.29
CA ILE A 128 1.10 12.02 -11.47
C ILE A 128 2.26 11.52 -12.33
N LEU A 129 3.40 12.20 -12.18
CA LEU A 129 4.65 11.86 -12.84
C LEU A 129 5.74 11.63 -11.79
N SER A 130 6.72 10.82 -12.15
CA SER A 130 7.94 10.62 -11.39
C SER A 130 9.12 11.21 -12.13
N ALA A 131 9.92 12.03 -11.44
CA ALA A 131 11.21 12.52 -11.91
C ALA A 131 12.33 11.66 -11.33
N THR A 132 13.23 11.20 -12.20
CA THR A 132 14.37 10.35 -11.83
C THR A 132 15.67 10.88 -12.39
N ILE A 133 16.79 10.58 -11.69
CA ILE A 133 18.16 10.75 -12.18
C ILE A 133 18.86 9.41 -11.96
N ASP A 134 19.46 8.85 -12.99
CA ASP A 134 20.14 7.54 -12.97
C ASP A 134 19.27 6.43 -12.31
N GLY A 135 17.97 6.44 -12.64
CA GLY A 135 16.99 5.50 -12.11
C GLY A 135 16.54 5.74 -10.66
N LYS A 136 17.10 6.72 -9.96
CA LYS A 136 16.70 7.10 -8.60
C LYS A 136 15.57 8.13 -8.65
N ARG A 137 14.50 7.92 -7.89
CA ARG A 137 13.40 8.87 -7.75
C ARG A 137 13.86 10.13 -7.03
N ILE A 138 13.57 11.29 -7.60
CA ILE A 138 13.98 12.61 -7.10
C ILE A 138 12.78 13.39 -6.61
N GLU A 139 11.74 13.55 -7.43
CA GLU A 139 10.49 14.20 -7.06
C GLU A 139 9.29 13.50 -7.71
N THR A 140 8.18 13.50 -6.97
CA THR A 140 6.86 13.17 -7.48
C THR A 140 6.13 14.45 -7.86
N ILE A 141 5.58 14.51 -9.07
CA ILE A 141 4.97 15.71 -9.64
C ILE A 141 3.47 15.48 -9.83
N GLU A 142 2.65 16.42 -9.40
CA GLU A 142 1.23 16.47 -9.70
C GLU A 142 0.93 17.59 -10.69
N ILE A 143 0.24 17.27 -11.78
CA ILE A 143 -0.28 18.23 -12.75
C ILE A 143 -1.80 18.26 -12.65
N SER A 144 -2.38 19.46 -12.55
CA SER A 144 -3.82 19.63 -12.77
C SER A 144 -4.10 19.64 -14.27
N LEU A 145 -4.90 18.68 -14.72
CA LEU A 145 -5.32 18.57 -16.12
C LEU A 145 -6.28 19.70 -16.50
N LYS A 146 -7.13 20.18 -15.59
CA LYS A 146 -8.02 21.32 -15.84
C LYS A 146 -7.24 22.63 -15.98
N LYS A 147 -6.28 22.87 -15.09
CA LYS A 147 -5.51 24.12 -15.07
C LYS A 147 -4.29 24.07 -15.98
N MET A 148 -3.92 22.89 -16.48
CA MET A 148 -2.72 22.65 -17.29
C MET A 148 -1.46 23.26 -16.67
N LYS A 149 -1.24 22.99 -15.38
CA LYS A 149 -0.09 23.47 -14.63
C LYS A 149 0.35 22.46 -13.58
N VAL A 150 1.61 22.53 -13.18
CA VAL A 150 2.13 21.82 -12.01
C VAL A 150 1.44 22.36 -10.76
N VAL A 151 0.83 21.47 -9.98
CA VAL A 151 0.21 21.79 -8.69
C VAL A 151 1.24 21.68 -7.59
N GLN A 152 2.01 20.59 -7.63
CA GLN A 152 3.11 20.36 -6.70
C GLN A 152 4.18 19.48 -7.34
N SER A 153 5.41 19.62 -6.86
CA SER A 153 6.54 18.73 -7.13
C SER A 153 7.30 18.60 -5.81
N ARG A 154 7.48 17.38 -5.33
CA ARG A 154 8.04 17.12 -4.00
C ARG A 154 8.97 15.92 -4.01
N GLY A 155 10.11 16.09 -3.36
CA GLY A 155 11.04 15.01 -3.03
C GLY A 155 10.63 14.26 -1.77
N VAL A 156 11.52 13.40 -1.29
CA VAL A 156 11.29 12.54 -0.10
C VAL A 156 10.77 13.37 1.09
N CYS A 157 9.73 12.84 1.75
CA CYS A 157 9.06 13.49 2.89
C CYS A 157 8.54 14.89 2.57
N ASN A 158 8.06 15.14 1.35
CA ASN A 158 7.51 16.41 0.87
C ASN A 158 8.47 17.60 0.87
N LYS A 159 9.78 17.37 0.87
CA LYS A 159 10.79 18.43 0.78
C LYS A 159 11.07 18.80 -0.69
N ASN A 160 11.42 20.05 -0.94
CA ASN A 160 11.97 20.43 -2.24
C ASN A 160 13.40 19.89 -2.34
N THR A 161 13.75 19.40 -3.53
CA THR A 161 15.13 19.01 -3.82
C THR A 161 15.91 20.16 -4.48
N GLU A 162 17.20 20.02 -4.58
CA GLU A 162 18.05 20.97 -5.36
C GLU A 162 17.66 21.02 -6.84
N HIS A 163 16.98 19.98 -7.34
CA HIS A 163 16.54 19.89 -8.74
C HIS A 163 15.12 20.43 -8.96
N HIS A 164 14.44 20.92 -7.92
CA HIS A 164 13.03 21.31 -7.93
C HIS A 164 12.68 22.26 -9.09
N ASP A 165 13.35 23.40 -9.17
CA ASP A 165 13.04 24.41 -10.19
C ASP A 165 13.33 23.90 -11.62
N ARG A 166 14.37 23.07 -11.78
CA ARG A 166 14.72 22.44 -13.04
C ARG A 166 13.67 21.43 -13.47
N ILE A 167 13.15 20.61 -12.53
CA ILE A 167 12.07 19.64 -12.78
C ILE A 167 10.79 20.36 -13.18
N VAL A 168 10.37 21.38 -12.43
CA VAL A 168 9.15 22.16 -12.72
C VAL A 168 9.28 22.87 -14.08
N SER A 169 10.44 23.44 -14.40
CA SER A 169 10.71 24.06 -15.71
C SER A 169 10.62 23.04 -16.83
N LEU A 170 11.22 21.85 -16.67
CA LEU A 170 11.19 20.77 -17.66
C LEU A 170 9.76 20.31 -17.94
N VAL A 171 8.94 20.12 -16.89
CA VAL A 171 7.53 19.75 -17.03
C VAL A 171 6.74 20.83 -17.77
N ASN A 172 6.91 22.10 -17.40
CA ASN A 172 6.20 23.21 -18.03
C ASN A 172 6.54 23.36 -19.52
N LYS A 173 7.81 23.20 -19.90
CA LYS A 173 8.26 23.20 -21.33
C LYS A 173 7.58 22.09 -22.14
N ASN A 174 7.27 20.96 -21.51
CA ASN A 174 6.68 19.78 -22.17
C ASN A 174 5.15 19.66 -21.96
N MET A 175 4.50 20.62 -21.32
CA MET A 175 3.05 20.61 -21.06
C MET A 175 2.22 20.44 -22.35
N LYS A 176 2.75 20.88 -23.49
CA LYS A 176 2.12 20.67 -24.81
C LYS A 176 1.91 19.21 -25.17
N LEU A 177 2.76 18.28 -24.69
CA LEU A 177 2.62 16.84 -24.93
C LEU A 177 1.39 16.29 -24.20
N ILE A 178 1.20 16.73 -22.95
CA ILE A 178 0.03 16.34 -22.12
C ILE A 178 -1.26 16.90 -22.77
N ARG A 179 -1.21 18.17 -23.18
CA ARG A 179 -2.36 18.83 -23.84
C ARG A 179 -2.75 18.12 -25.15
N LYS A 180 -1.76 17.70 -25.95
CA LYS A 180 -2.02 16.92 -27.17
C LYS A 180 -2.73 15.58 -26.87
N ARG A 181 -2.35 14.88 -25.80
CA ARG A 181 -2.99 13.63 -25.40
C ARG A 181 -4.39 13.81 -24.83
N MET A 182 -4.73 15.00 -24.31
CA MET A 182 -6.08 15.31 -23.85
C MET A 182 -7.06 15.49 -25.03
N ALA A 183 -6.57 16.00 -26.16
CA ALA A 183 -7.37 16.27 -27.34
C ALA A 183 -7.57 15.03 -28.25
N ALA A 184 -6.80 13.98 -28.03
CA ALA A 184 -6.91 12.69 -28.72
C ALA A 184 -7.89 11.78 -27.98
#